data_9c692091886f21a685aa41161d8b7ee9
#
_entry.id   9c692091886f21a685aa41161d8b7ee9
#
_cell.length_a   1.000
_cell.length_b   1.000
_cell.length_c   1.000
_cell.angle_alpha   90.00
_cell.angle_beta   90.00
_cell.angle_gamma   90.00
#
_symmetry.space_group_name_H-M   'P 1'
#
loop_
_entity.id
_entity.type
_entity.pdbx_description
1 polymer ?
#
loop_
_entity_poly.entity_id
_entity_poly.type
_entity_poly.pdbx_seq_one_letter_code
_entity_poly.pdbx_strand_id
1 'polypeptide(L)'
;MTEKGELDMRRFITIFKMDFSNLFKNPVLVGYNTAFAGLLILILGYLCGGDYADSNTAYQYYTVSLIIYGMLNGAMTASNCFMERDIKRANLRIIYSPAGGFSVYFSKMTASFLFNYILHSLLLVILCPLLHVSLGSNPVFFLLLMAPVEFASAALGIFFCCVFHCEETTSTLLSTVISLLCVLGGTFFSLDGMGSLMAFTTKISPVKWLNEAFFTLSCDNSLQYFWPVFITATVLSVLLTLGCVLFFRTEDYI
;
A
#
# COMPACT_ATOMS: atom_id res chain seq x y z
N MET A 1 -33.20 -8.56 -2.88
CA MET A 1 -32.38 -7.38 -3.30
C MET A 1 -33.27 -6.52 -4.15
N THR A 2 -33.36 -5.22 -3.89
CA THR A 2 -34.16 -4.31 -4.72
C THR A 2 -33.45 -4.10 -6.06
N GLU A 3 -34.20 -3.93 -7.16
CA GLU A 3 -33.70 -3.70 -8.53
C GLU A 3 -32.66 -2.57 -8.60
N LYS A 4 -32.79 -1.57 -7.74
CA LYS A 4 -31.83 -0.48 -7.56
C LYS A 4 -30.47 -0.99 -7.04
N GLY A 5 -30.44 -1.93 -6.10
CA GLY A 5 -29.18 -2.50 -5.57
C GLY A 5 -28.44 -3.35 -6.60
N GLU A 6 -29.15 -4.06 -7.50
CA GLU A 6 -28.50 -4.80 -8.58
C GLU A 6 -27.88 -3.88 -9.64
N LEU A 7 -28.56 -2.78 -9.97
CA LEU A 7 -28.04 -1.77 -10.89
C LEU A 7 -26.78 -1.09 -10.34
N ASP A 8 -26.74 -0.75 -9.05
CA ASP A 8 -25.59 -0.12 -8.42
C ASP A 8 -24.41 -1.08 -8.32
N MET A 9 -24.65 -2.37 -8.03
CA MET A 9 -23.60 -3.40 -8.03
C MET A 9 -23.02 -3.66 -9.43
N ARG A 10 -23.86 -3.72 -10.48
CA ARG A 10 -23.37 -3.88 -11.86
C ARG A 10 -22.50 -2.69 -12.30
N ARG A 11 -22.88 -1.46 -11.92
CA ARG A 11 -22.10 -0.24 -12.18
C ARG A 11 -20.76 -0.29 -11.49
N PHE A 12 -20.74 -0.62 -10.19
CA PHE A 12 -19.52 -0.79 -9.41
C PHE A 12 -18.57 -1.80 -10.07
N ILE A 13 -19.05 -3.00 -10.41
CA ILE A 13 -18.24 -4.04 -11.06
C ILE A 13 -17.69 -3.57 -12.41
N THR A 14 -18.48 -2.82 -13.19
CA THR A 14 -18.04 -2.32 -14.50
C THR A 14 -16.92 -1.30 -14.35
N ILE A 15 -17.07 -0.33 -13.43
CA ILE A 15 -16.03 0.68 -13.15
C ILE A 15 -14.77 -0.01 -12.61
N PHE A 16 -14.93 -0.92 -11.65
CA PHE A 16 -13.83 -1.69 -11.07
C PHE A 16 -13.03 -2.45 -12.15
N LYS A 17 -13.71 -3.21 -13.02
CA LYS A 17 -13.03 -3.97 -14.09
C LYS A 17 -12.26 -3.06 -15.06
N MET A 18 -12.81 -1.90 -15.37
CA MET A 18 -12.18 -0.92 -16.25
C MET A 18 -10.90 -0.37 -15.58
N ASP A 19 -11.01 0.10 -14.35
CA ASP A 19 -9.88 0.68 -13.60
C ASP A 19 -8.79 -0.36 -13.35
N PHE A 20 -9.16 -1.55 -12.92
CA PHE A 20 -8.25 -2.67 -12.71
C PHE A 20 -7.49 -3.06 -13.99
N SER A 21 -8.21 -3.16 -15.13
CA SER A 21 -7.57 -3.43 -16.42
C SER A 21 -6.63 -2.30 -16.85
N ASN A 22 -6.97 -1.04 -16.58
CA ASN A 22 -6.15 0.10 -16.91
C ASN A 22 -4.85 0.13 -16.09
N LEU A 23 -4.92 -0.19 -14.80
CA LEU A 23 -3.73 -0.31 -13.94
C LEU A 23 -2.74 -1.35 -14.47
N PHE A 24 -3.21 -2.54 -14.87
CA PHE A 24 -2.34 -3.57 -15.45
C PHE A 24 -1.80 -3.23 -16.85
N LYS A 25 -2.49 -2.39 -17.60
CA LYS A 25 -2.03 -1.92 -18.91
C LYS A 25 -1.01 -0.78 -18.80
N ASN A 26 -0.87 -0.17 -17.64
CA ASN A 26 0.13 0.87 -17.42
C ASN A 26 1.48 0.24 -17.02
N PRO A 27 2.46 0.15 -17.95
CA PRO A 27 3.73 -0.52 -17.69
C PRO A 27 4.57 0.21 -16.65
N VAL A 28 4.36 1.52 -16.48
CA VAL A 28 5.08 2.31 -15.48
C VAL A 28 4.65 1.92 -14.07
N LEU A 29 3.34 1.79 -13.82
CA LEU A 29 2.81 1.38 -12.52
C LEU A 29 3.17 -0.07 -12.19
N VAL A 30 3.07 -0.97 -13.17
CA VAL A 30 3.50 -2.37 -12.99
C VAL A 30 4.99 -2.44 -12.69
N GLY A 31 5.83 -1.75 -13.47
CA GLY A 31 7.28 -1.72 -13.27
C GLY A 31 7.69 -1.12 -11.93
N TYR A 32 7.01 -0.05 -11.49
CA TYR A 32 7.26 0.58 -10.20
C TYR A 32 6.94 -0.36 -9.03
N ASN A 33 5.80 -1.02 -9.05
CA ASN A 33 5.37 -1.90 -7.95
C ASN A 33 6.05 -3.29 -7.97
N THR A 34 6.74 -3.67 -9.05
CA THR A 34 7.41 -4.98 -9.15
C THR A 34 8.90 -4.85 -9.37
N ALA A 35 9.31 -4.37 -10.56
CA ALA A 35 10.71 -4.34 -10.96
C ALA A 35 11.54 -3.40 -10.08
N PHE A 36 11.04 -2.20 -9.79
CA PHE A 36 11.74 -1.23 -8.93
C PHE A 36 11.87 -1.75 -7.50
N ALA A 37 10.79 -2.25 -6.90
CA ALA A 37 10.82 -2.83 -5.56
C ALA A 37 11.76 -4.04 -5.49
N GLY A 38 11.68 -4.95 -6.47
CA GLY A 38 12.56 -6.11 -6.56
C GLY A 38 14.03 -5.75 -6.73
N LEU A 39 14.34 -4.77 -7.59
CA LEU A 39 15.71 -4.27 -7.77
C LEU A 39 16.26 -3.64 -6.50
N LEU A 40 15.46 -2.86 -5.77
CA LEU A 40 15.89 -2.30 -4.48
C LEU A 40 16.23 -3.40 -3.47
N ILE A 41 15.41 -4.45 -3.38
CA ILE A 41 15.67 -5.59 -2.50
C ILE A 41 16.99 -6.26 -2.86
N LEU A 42 17.23 -6.52 -4.15
CA LEU A 42 18.45 -7.16 -4.62
C LEU A 42 19.69 -6.28 -4.36
N ILE A 43 19.60 -4.98 -4.67
CA ILE A 43 20.73 -4.06 -4.52
C ILE A 43 21.07 -3.85 -3.05
N LEU A 44 20.09 -3.53 -2.20
CA LEU A 44 20.35 -3.29 -0.78
C LEU A 44 20.73 -4.57 -0.04
N GLY A 45 20.10 -5.69 -0.35
CA GLY A 45 20.48 -6.98 0.21
C GLY A 45 21.92 -7.36 -0.14
N TYR A 46 22.39 -7.08 -1.36
CA TYR A 46 23.77 -7.31 -1.78
C TYR A 46 24.75 -6.33 -1.11
N LEU A 47 24.47 -5.02 -1.17
CA LEU A 47 25.37 -3.99 -0.66
C LEU A 47 25.55 -4.06 0.86
N CYS A 48 24.48 -4.33 1.60
CA CYS A 48 24.49 -4.38 3.06
C CYS A 48 24.71 -5.80 3.60
N GLY A 49 24.92 -6.79 2.74
CA GLY A 49 25.18 -8.18 3.17
C GLY A 49 26.39 -8.33 4.09
N GLY A 50 27.38 -7.46 3.98
CA GLY A 50 28.57 -7.43 4.84
C GLY A 50 28.35 -6.88 6.25
N ASP A 51 27.29 -6.14 6.49
CA ASP A 51 26.94 -5.55 7.78
C ASP A 51 26.12 -6.51 8.66
N TYR A 52 25.61 -7.60 8.07
CA TYR A 52 24.85 -8.63 8.75
C TYR A 52 25.69 -9.89 8.98
N ALA A 53 25.31 -10.69 9.97
CA ALA A 53 26.01 -11.93 10.30
C ALA A 53 26.06 -12.93 9.12
N ASP A 54 25.09 -12.85 8.21
CA ASP A 54 25.01 -13.67 7.01
C ASP A 54 24.23 -12.90 5.92
N SER A 55 24.62 -13.07 4.66
CA SER A 55 23.97 -12.42 3.51
C SER A 55 22.46 -12.75 3.41
N ASN A 56 22.06 -13.95 3.83
CA ASN A 56 20.65 -14.35 3.88
C ASN A 56 19.85 -13.48 4.86
N THR A 57 20.45 -13.08 5.98
CA THR A 57 19.83 -12.20 6.97
C THR A 57 19.57 -10.81 6.39
N ALA A 58 20.49 -10.28 5.58
CA ALA A 58 20.29 -9.01 4.87
C ALA A 58 19.12 -9.09 3.89
N TYR A 59 19.07 -10.13 3.06
CA TYR A 59 17.94 -10.34 2.14
C TYR A 59 16.60 -10.53 2.87
N GLN A 60 16.60 -11.23 4.00
CA GLN A 60 15.42 -11.38 4.87
C GLN A 60 14.93 -10.00 5.32
N TYR A 61 15.84 -9.18 5.85
CA TYR A 61 15.52 -7.83 6.32
C TYR A 61 14.96 -6.95 5.21
N TYR A 62 15.68 -6.82 4.09
CA TYR A 62 15.29 -5.92 3.01
C TYR A 62 14.06 -6.39 2.26
N THR A 63 13.81 -7.70 2.13
CA THR A 63 12.57 -8.19 1.52
C THR A 63 11.36 -7.78 2.35
N VAL A 64 11.39 -8.01 3.66
CA VAL A 64 10.26 -7.65 4.54
C VAL A 64 10.07 -6.13 4.59
N SER A 65 11.14 -5.37 4.84
CA SER A 65 11.07 -3.91 5.00
C SER A 65 10.64 -3.19 3.71
N LEU A 66 11.17 -3.58 2.55
CA LEU A 66 10.88 -2.90 1.30
C LEU A 66 9.52 -3.30 0.72
N ILE A 67 8.99 -4.48 1.04
CA ILE A 67 7.59 -4.80 0.76
C ILE A 67 6.67 -3.88 1.57
N ILE A 68 6.97 -3.60 2.84
CA ILE A 68 6.19 -2.65 3.63
C ILE A 68 6.26 -1.24 3.03
N TYR A 69 7.44 -0.82 2.59
CA TYR A 69 7.59 0.44 1.84
C TYR A 69 6.75 0.46 0.56
N GLY A 70 6.77 -0.62 -0.22
CA GLY A 70 5.94 -0.80 -1.41
C GLY A 70 4.45 -0.70 -1.10
N MET A 71 3.97 -1.41 -0.07
CA MET A 71 2.57 -1.36 0.37
C MET A 71 2.12 0.07 0.70
N LEU A 72 2.93 0.83 1.43
CA LEU A 72 2.61 2.22 1.77
C LEU A 72 2.62 3.13 0.54
N ASN A 73 3.54 2.91 -0.39
CA ASN A 73 3.56 3.63 -1.68
C ASN A 73 2.38 3.26 -2.60
N GLY A 74 1.65 2.20 -2.32
CA GLY A 74 0.38 1.89 -2.95
C GLY A 74 -0.64 3.03 -2.88
N ALA A 75 -0.50 3.96 -1.92
CA ALA A 75 -1.27 5.19 -1.84
C ALA A 75 -1.10 6.07 -3.08
N MET A 76 0.09 6.14 -3.67
CA MET A 76 0.32 6.88 -4.91
C MET A 76 -0.34 6.21 -6.12
N THR A 77 -0.32 4.89 -6.20
CA THR A 77 -1.06 4.15 -7.23
C THR A 77 -2.57 4.44 -7.16
N ALA A 78 -3.12 4.53 -5.96
CA ALA A 78 -4.52 4.86 -5.76
C ALA A 78 -4.83 6.32 -6.11
N SER A 79 -3.96 7.28 -5.77
CA SER A 79 -4.14 8.68 -6.13
C SER A 79 -4.08 8.89 -7.65
N ASN A 80 -3.16 8.22 -8.34
CA ASN A 80 -3.07 8.25 -9.81
C ASN A 80 -4.34 7.67 -10.45
N CYS A 81 -4.78 6.49 -10.02
CA CYS A 81 -6.02 5.88 -10.51
C CYS A 81 -7.25 6.77 -10.31
N PHE A 82 -7.22 7.63 -9.29
CA PHE A 82 -8.35 8.47 -8.93
C PHE A 82 -8.34 9.84 -9.63
N MET A 83 -7.21 10.57 -9.63
CA MET A 83 -7.14 11.97 -10.07
C MET A 83 -6.07 12.31 -11.10
N GLU A 84 -5.36 11.33 -11.68
CA GLU A 84 -4.43 11.60 -12.77
C GLU A 84 -5.14 12.39 -13.90
N ARG A 85 -4.43 13.35 -14.49
CA ARG A 85 -5.00 14.35 -15.41
C ARG A 85 -5.80 13.74 -16.57
N ASP A 86 -5.30 12.66 -17.15
CA ASP A 86 -5.97 11.99 -18.28
C ASP A 86 -7.17 11.16 -17.83
N ILE A 87 -7.10 10.57 -16.64
CA ILE A 87 -8.17 9.78 -16.01
C ILE A 87 -9.28 10.69 -15.50
N LYS A 88 -8.94 11.88 -14.97
CA LYS A 88 -9.89 12.87 -14.45
C LYS A 88 -10.98 13.20 -15.47
N ARG A 89 -10.61 13.44 -16.73
CA ARG A 89 -11.58 13.74 -17.80
C ARG A 89 -12.54 12.57 -18.10
N ALA A 90 -12.05 11.33 -18.05
CA ALA A 90 -12.89 10.15 -18.23
C ALA A 90 -13.82 9.93 -17.03
N ASN A 91 -13.31 10.17 -15.82
CA ASN A 91 -14.07 10.04 -14.58
C ASN A 91 -15.24 11.04 -14.48
N LEU A 92 -15.10 12.25 -15.02
CA LEU A 92 -16.20 13.22 -15.08
C LEU A 92 -17.47 12.62 -15.71
N ARG A 93 -17.31 11.84 -16.80
CA ARG A 93 -18.46 11.19 -17.45
C ARG A 93 -19.14 10.16 -16.54
N ILE A 94 -18.35 9.48 -15.69
CA ILE A 94 -18.86 8.50 -14.73
C ILE A 94 -19.56 9.20 -13.57
N ILE A 95 -19.00 10.30 -13.08
CA ILE A 95 -19.55 11.10 -11.97
C ILE A 95 -20.89 11.75 -12.34
N TYR A 96 -21.02 12.24 -13.57
CA TYR A 96 -22.30 12.77 -14.08
C TYR A 96 -23.32 11.68 -14.43
N SER A 97 -22.93 10.41 -14.42
CA SER A 97 -23.88 9.31 -14.57
C SER A 97 -24.64 9.08 -13.25
N PRO A 98 -25.79 8.42 -13.27
CA PRO A 98 -26.52 8.09 -12.04
C PRO A 98 -25.83 7.01 -11.18
N ALA A 99 -24.52 6.83 -11.30
CA ALA A 99 -23.76 5.81 -10.56
C ALA A 99 -23.47 6.18 -9.10
N GLY A 100 -23.65 7.45 -8.72
CA GLY A 100 -23.36 7.93 -7.37
C GLY A 100 -21.85 8.00 -7.04
N GLY A 101 -21.44 9.04 -6.29
CA GLY A 101 -20.03 9.29 -5.97
C GLY A 101 -19.36 8.14 -5.21
N PHE A 102 -20.09 7.46 -4.32
CA PHE A 102 -19.58 6.31 -3.55
C PHE A 102 -19.03 5.21 -4.46
N SER A 103 -19.77 4.81 -5.48
CA SER A 103 -19.35 3.75 -6.40
C SER A 103 -18.07 4.12 -7.15
N VAL A 104 -17.83 5.41 -7.40
CA VAL A 104 -16.65 5.88 -8.13
C VAL A 104 -15.38 5.73 -7.29
N TYR A 105 -15.30 6.35 -6.12
CA TYR A 105 -14.06 6.30 -5.33
C TYR A 105 -13.83 4.92 -4.70
N PHE A 106 -14.88 4.22 -4.28
CA PHE A 106 -14.74 2.90 -3.67
C PHE A 106 -14.31 1.82 -4.68
N SER A 107 -14.79 1.88 -5.94
CA SER A 107 -14.31 0.97 -6.98
C SER A 107 -12.84 1.18 -7.31
N LYS A 108 -12.38 2.43 -7.38
CA LYS A 108 -10.97 2.77 -7.61
C LYS A 108 -10.07 2.38 -6.46
N MET A 109 -10.53 2.59 -5.23
CA MET A 109 -9.85 2.14 -4.01
C MET A 109 -9.65 0.62 -4.04
N THR A 110 -10.71 -0.13 -4.34
CA THR A 110 -10.66 -1.59 -4.41
C THR A 110 -9.80 -2.09 -5.58
N ALA A 111 -9.85 -1.39 -6.74
CA ALA A 111 -9.03 -1.73 -7.90
C ALA A 111 -7.54 -1.52 -7.60
N SER A 112 -7.16 -0.40 -7.00
CA SER A 112 -5.78 -0.09 -6.63
C SER A 112 -5.27 -1.03 -5.53
N PHE A 113 -6.09 -1.32 -4.53
CA PHE A 113 -5.78 -2.30 -3.51
C PHE A 113 -5.46 -3.68 -4.10
N LEU A 114 -6.37 -4.22 -4.91
CA LEU A 114 -6.16 -5.55 -5.50
C LEU A 114 -4.98 -5.59 -6.47
N PHE A 115 -4.76 -4.52 -7.23
CA PHE A 115 -3.62 -4.40 -8.11
C PHE A 115 -2.30 -4.49 -7.33
N ASN A 116 -2.11 -3.66 -6.31
CA ASN A 116 -0.90 -3.65 -5.49
C ASN A 116 -0.72 -4.97 -4.72
N TYR A 117 -1.78 -5.47 -4.10
CA TYR A 117 -1.77 -6.73 -3.35
C TYR A 117 -1.34 -7.92 -4.21
N ILE A 118 -1.84 -8.03 -5.44
CA ILE A 118 -1.46 -9.09 -6.38
C ILE A 118 0.01 -8.93 -6.77
N LEU A 119 0.46 -7.71 -7.12
CA LEU A 119 1.84 -7.50 -7.55
C LEU A 119 2.85 -7.73 -6.43
N HIS A 120 2.59 -7.26 -5.22
CA HIS A 120 3.47 -7.49 -4.07
C HIS A 120 3.46 -8.96 -3.64
N SER A 121 2.31 -9.63 -3.67
CA SER A 121 2.24 -11.08 -3.40
C SER A 121 3.00 -11.88 -4.45
N LEU A 122 2.88 -11.53 -5.74
CA LEU A 122 3.63 -12.15 -6.82
C LEU A 122 5.14 -11.94 -6.66
N LEU A 123 5.55 -10.71 -6.29
CA LEU A 123 6.95 -10.39 -6.02
C LEU A 123 7.51 -11.26 -4.89
N LEU A 124 6.77 -11.44 -3.79
CA LEU A 124 7.17 -12.32 -2.69
C LEU A 124 7.26 -13.79 -3.14
N VAL A 125 6.30 -14.28 -3.91
CA VAL A 125 6.32 -15.68 -4.44
C VAL A 125 7.57 -15.93 -5.30
N ILE A 126 8.07 -14.91 -6.01
CA ILE A 126 9.29 -15.00 -6.82
C ILE A 126 10.55 -14.85 -5.96
N LEU A 127 10.61 -13.83 -5.11
CA LEU A 127 11.84 -13.49 -4.37
C LEU A 127 12.12 -14.44 -3.20
N CYS A 128 11.10 -14.94 -2.50
CA CYS A 128 11.32 -15.82 -1.35
C CYS A 128 12.12 -17.08 -1.70
N PRO A 129 11.76 -17.86 -2.74
CA PRO A 129 12.57 -19.02 -3.12
C PRO A 129 13.91 -18.63 -3.75
N LEU A 130 14.00 -17.49 -4.45
CA LEU A 130 15.23 -17.04 -5.11
C LEU A 130 16.30 -16.59 -4.09
N LEU A 131 15.88 -15.91 -3.04
CA LEU A 131 16.76 -15.32 -2.03
C LEU A 131 16.79 -16.11 -0.71
N HIS A 132 16.15 -17.28 -0.67
CA HIS A 132 15.99 -18.10 0.53
C HIS A 132 15.37 -17.35 1.73
N VAL A 133 14.45 -16.42 1.45
CA VAL A 133 13.75 -15.61 2.45
C VAL A 133 12.57 -16.41 3.01
N SER A 134 12.44 -16.42 4.33
CA SER A 134 11.33 -17.06 5.03
C SER A 134 10.22 -16.06 5.35
N LEU A 135 8.98 -16.42 5.07
CA LEU A 135 7.79 -15.69 5.51
C LEU A 135 7.20 -16.25 6.81
N GLY A 136 8.00 -17.05 7.52
CA GLY A 136 7.58 -17.76 8.73
C GLY A 136 7.01 -19.15 8.43
N SER A 137 6.64 -19.89 9.48
CA SER A 137 6.10 -21.25 9.39
C SER A 137 4.76 -21.31 8.64
N ASN A 138 4.03 -20.19 8.61
CA ASN A 138 2.73 -20.11 7.95
C ASN A 138 2.59 -18.80 7.14
N PRO A 139 3.03 -18.78 5.88
CA PRO A 139 3.04 -17.57 5.04
C PRO A 139 1.65 -16.97 4.80
N VAL A 140 0.57 -17.72 5.06
CA VAL A 140 -0.79 -17.23 4.95
C VAL A 140 -1.05 -16.06 5.91
N PHE A 141 -0.50 -16.08 7.12
CA PHE A 141 -0.65 -14.97 8.06
C PHE A 141 0.07 -13.71 7.58
N PHE A 142 1.22 -13.87 6.92
CA PHE A 142 1.93 -12.75 6.32
C PHE A 142 1.08 -12.08 5.23
N LEU A 143 0.56 -12.87 4.29
CA LEU A 143 -0.33 -12.38 3.23
C LEU A 143 -1.63 -11.79 3.80
N LEU A 144 -2.20 -12.42 4.82
CA LEU A 144 -3.42 -11.91 5.46
C LEU A 144 -3.19 -10.53 6.12
N LEU A 145 -2.01 -10.30 6.73
CA LEU A 145 -1.67 -9.01 7.32
C LEU A 145 -1.42 -7.93 6.26
N MET A 146 -0.89 -8.29 5.09
CA MET A 146 -0.72 -7.36 3.98
C MET A 146 -2.04 -6.74 3.52
N ALA A 147 -3.13 -7.49 3.49
CA ALA A 147 -4.40 -7.06 2.92
C ALA A 147 -4.96 -5.77 3.57
N PRO A 148 -5.13 -5.65 4.90
CA PRO A 148 -5.62 -4.43 5.52
C PRO A 148 -4.63 -3.26 5.41
N VAL A 149 -3.32 -3.52 5.36
CA VAL A 149 -2.30 -2.47 5.18
C VAL A 149 -2.37 -1.89 3.77
N GLU A 150 -2.45 -2.74 2.75
CA GLU A 150 -2.63 -2.32 1.34
C GLU A 150 -3.93 -1.56 1.13
N PHE A 151 -5.02 -2.03 1.73
CA PHE A 151 -6.31 -1.36 1.62
C PHE A 151 -6.30 0.00 2.33
N ALA A 152 -5.68 0.10 3.52
CA ALA A 152 -5.51 1.37 4.23
C ALA A 152 -4.65 2.35 3.42
N SER A 153 -3.60 1.86 2.76
CA SER A 153 -2.76 2.66 1.87
C SER A 153 -3.55 3.21 0.67
N ALA A 154 -4.32 2.37 -0.01
CA ALA A 154 -5.18 2.80 -1.12
C ALA A 154 -6.24 3.83 -0.66
N ALA A 155 -6.86 3.60 0.50
CA ALA A 155 -7.81 4.53 1.09
C ALA A 155 -7.17 5.88 1.43
N LEU A 156 -5.92 5.86 1.94
CA LEU A 156 -5.15 7.06 2.26
C LEU A 156 -4.85 7.89 1.01
N GLY A 157 -4.44 7.26 -0.09
CA GLY A 157 -4.21 7.95 -1.36
C GLY A 157 -5.44 8.68 -1.88
N ILE A 158 -6.59 8.01 -1.91
CA ILE A 158 -7.85 8.61 -2.37
C ILE A 158 -8.35 9.69 -1.40
N PHE A 159 -8.25 9.46 -0.09
CA PHE A 159 -8.63 10.45 0.91
C PHE A 159 -7.87 11.76 0.74
N PHE A 160 -6.55 11.71 0.61
CA PHE A 160 -5.75 12.91 0.39
C PHE A 160 -6.04 13.59 -0.96
N CYS A 161 -6.38 12.82 -2.00
CA CYS A 161 -6.89 13.40 -3.25
C CYS A 161 -8.20 14.16 -3.06
N CYS A 162 -9.11 13.65 -2.24
CA CYS A 162 -10.35 14.34 -1.91
C CYS A 162 -10.12 15.63 -1.09
N VAL A 163 -9.02 15.69 -0.32
CA VAL A 163 -8.66 16.87 0.49
C VAL A 163 -7.91 17.92 -0.32
N PHE A 164 -6.94 17.50 -1.15
CA PHE A 164 -6.08 18.43 -1.90
C PHE A 164 -6.56 18.72 -3.33
N HIS A 165 -7.52 17.97 -3.84
CA HIS A 165 -8.12 18.11 -5.18
C HIS A 165 -7.11 18.05 -6.35
N CYS A 166 -5.88 17.62 -6.08
CA CYS A 166 -4.78 17.55 -7.03
C CYS A 166 -3.94 16.29 -6.78
N GLU A 167 -3.78 15.47 -7.82
CA GLU A 167 -3.00 14.23 -7.73
C GLU A 167 -1.51 14.51 -7.52
N GLU A 168 -0.94 15.46 -8.26
CA GLU A 168 0.49 15.80 -8.20
C GLU A 168 0.90 16.26 -6.78
N THR A 169 0.10 17.13 -6.17
CA THR A 169 0.31 17.58 -4.78
C THR A 169 0.18 16.42 -3.80
N THR A 170 -0.85 15.58 -3.97
CA THR A 170 -1.09 14.41 -3.12
C THR A 170 0.06 13.42 -3.19
N SER A 171 0.50 13.04 -4.39
CA SER A 171 1.58 12.08 -4.60
C SER A 171 2.91 12.61 -4.05
N THR A 172 3.21 13.89 -4.24
CA THR A 172 4.43 14.52 -3.71
C THR A 172 4.43 14.55 -2.18
N LEU A 173 3.34 14.94 -1.56
CA LEU A 173 3.22 14.96 -0.09
C LEU A 173 3.27 13.55 0.50
N LEU A 174 2.51 12.62 -0.07
CA LEU A 174 2.48 11.24 0.40
C LEU A 174 3.84 10.56 0.26
N SER A 175 4.51 10.70 -0.89
CA SER A 175 5.85 10.12 -1.09
C SER A 175 6.86 10.65 -0.09
N THR A 176 6.83 11.96 0.20
CA THR A 176 7.72 12.60 1.17
C THR A 176 7.45 12.09 2.58
N VAL A 177 6.18 12.11 3.01
CA VAL A 177 5.78 11.68 4.35
C VAL A 177 6.03 10.18 4.55
N ILE A 178 5.66 9.33 3.59
CA ILE A 178 5.88 7.88 3.64
C ILE A 178 7.38 7.58 3.71
N SER A 179 8.21 8.21 2.87
CA SER A 179 9.65 8.02 2.90
C SER A 179 10.26 8.42 4.23
N LEU A 180 9.83 9.57 4.80
CA LEU A 180 10.29 10.01 6.12
C LEU A 180 9.88 9.02 7.22
N LEU A 181 8.63 8.56 7.22
CA LEU A 181 8.15 7.57 8.19
C LEU A 181 8.87 6.22 8.05
N CYS A 182 9.21 5.82 6.83
CA CYS A 182 9.97 4.59 6.57
C CYS A 182 11.43 4.71 7.04
N VAL A 183 12.08 5.86 6.83
CA VAL A 183 13.41 6.12 7.42
C VAL A 183 13.35 6.04 8.94
N LEU A 184 12.39 6.73 9.57
CA LEU A 184 12.20 6.70 11.02
C LEU A 184 11.75 5.33 11.54
N GLY A 185 11.07 4.55 10.72
CA GLY A 185 10.62 3.19 11.05
C GLY A 185 11.70 2.11 10.90
N GLY A 186 12.90 2.48 10.42
CA GLY A 186 13.99 1.54 10.22
C GLY A 186 13.83 0.64 8.99
N THR A 187 13.14 1.11 7.95
CA THR A 187 12.90 0.31 6.74
C THR A 187 14.16 0.17 5.88
N PHE A 188 14.98 1.22 5.78
CA PHE A 188 16.19 1.24 4.94
C PHE A 188 17.45 0.82 5.68
N PHE A 189 17.51 1.02 6.99
CA PHE A 189 18.61 0.62 7.85
C PHE A 189 18.12 0.49 9.30
N SER A 190 18.69 -0.44 10.05
CA SER A 190 18.35 -0.59 11.45
C SER A 190 18.80 0.64 12.24
N LEU A 191 17.89 1.20 13.00
CA LEU A 191 18.16 2.34 13.89
C LEU A 191 18.51 1.88 15.31
N ASP A 192 18.57 0.58 15.55
CA ASP A 192 18.88 0.01 16.84
C ASP A 192 20.34 0.29 17.21
N GLY A 193 20.56 0.89 18.37
CA GLY A 193 21.90 1.28 18.83
C GLY A 193 22.32 2.73 18.53
N MET A 194 21.54 3.52 17.80
CA MET A 194 21.87 4.92 17.47
C MET A 194 21.57 5.94 18.59
N GLY A 195 21.29 5.48 19.81
CA GLY A 195 21.09 6.33 20.99
C GLY A 195 19.63 6.54 21.39
N SER A 196 19.42 7.10 22.59
CA SER A 196 18.10 7.21 23.23
C SER A 196 17.11 8.14 22.48
N LEU A 197 17.60 9.17 21.83
CA LEU A 197 16.78 10.08 21.02
C LEU A 197 16.20 9.37 19.80
N MET A 198 17.03 8.57 19.10
CA MET A 198 16.60 7.80 17.95
C MET A 198 15.58 6.72 18.37
N ALA A 199 15.82 6.03 19.47
CA ALA A 199 14.90 5.04 20.04
C ALA A 199 13.52 5.64 20.43
N PHE A 200 13.47 6.92 20.77
CA PHE A 200 12.20 7.61 21.03
C PHE A 200 11.48 7.97 19.71
N THR A 201 12.19 8.55 18.74
CA THR A 201 11.60 8.96 17.45
C THR A 201 11.09 7.76 16.63
N THR A 202 11.79 6.62 16.69
CA THR A 202 11.35 5.40 16.02
C THR A 202 10.02 4.88 16.57
N LYS A 203 9.78 4.98 17.87
CA LYS A 203 8.51 4.53 18.49
C LYS A 203 7.30 5.33 18.03
N ILE A 204 7.49 6.55 17.55
CA ILE A 204 6.41 7.42 17.03
C ILE A 204 6.01 6.98 15.61
N SER A 205 6.92 6.38 14.84
CA SER A 205 6.62 5.96 13.47
C SER A 205 5.68 4.74 13.44
N PRO A 206 4.50 4.84 12.79
CA PRO A 206 3.63 3.68 12.59
C PRO A 206 4.29 2.58 11.76
N VAL A 207 5.28 2.94 10.93
CA VAL A 207 6.04 2.00 10.10
C VAL A 207 6.88 1.06 10.96
N LYS A 208 7.38 1.52 12.12
CA LYS A 208 8.08 0.62 13.04
C LYS A 208 7.18 -0.50 13.54
N TRP A 209 5.94 -0.20 13.88
CA TRP A 209 4.97 -1.20 14.34
C TRP A 209 4.60 -2.19 13.23
N LEU A 210 4.52 -1.72 11.98
CA LEU A 210 4.36 -2.61 10.83
C LEU A 210 5.58 -3.51 10.69
N ASN A 211 6.80 -2.95 10.70
CA ASN A 211 8.03 -3.73 10.64
C ASN A 211 8.09 -4.79 11.75
N GLU A 212 7.84 -4.43 13.01
CA GLU A 212 7.82 -5.36 14.14
C GLU A 212 6.82 -6.50 13.93
N ALA A 213 5.61 -6.22 13.44
CA ALA A 213 4.62 -7.25 13.18
C ALA A 213 5.04 -8.21 12.06
N PHE A 214 5.54 -7.70 10.95
CA PHE A 214 5.96 -8.53 9.83
C PHE A 214 7.25 -9.32 10.14
N PHE A 215 8.21 -8.72 10.87
CA PHE A 215 9.41 -9.43 11.31
C PHE A 215 9.11 -10.52 12.34
N THR A 216 8.24 -10.23 13.30
CA THR A 216 7.82 -11.23 14.30
C THR A 216 7.11 -12.42 13.66
N LEU A 217 6.33 -12.18 12.60
CA LEU A 217 5.72 -13.25 11.81
C LEU A 217 6.75 -14.06 11.02
N SER A 218 7.72 -13.39 10.37
CA SER A 218 8.64 -14.03 9.45
C SER A 218 9.82 -14.72 10.16
N CYS A 219 10.34 -14.13 11.26
CA CYS A 219 11.51 -14.63 11.97
C CYS A 219 11.14 -15.42 13.22
N ASP A 220 10.23 -14.89 14.05
CA ASP A 220 9.93 -15.47 15.38
C ASP A 220 8.71 -16.42 15.33
N ASN A 221 7.99 -16.49 14.22
CA ASN A 221 6.74 -17.25 14.07
C ASN A 221 5.69 -16.92 15.15
N SER A 222 5.69 -15.69 15.67
CA SER A 222 4.81 -15.22 16.73
C SER A 222 3.70 -14.33 16.20
N LEU A 223 2.48 -14.50 16.70
CA LEU A 223 1.30 -13.71 16.37
C LEU A 223 1.08 -12.53 17.32
N GLN A 224 2.06 -12.21 18.17
CA GLN A 224 1.91 -11.21 19.21
C GLN A 224 1.47 -9.84 18.68
N TYR A 225 2.10 -9.36 17.62
CA TYR A 225 1.79 -8.05 17.01
C TYR A 225 0.82 -8.15 15.82
N PHE A 226 0.45 -9.36 15.41
CA PHE A 226 -0.46 -9.57 14.28
C PHE A 226 -1.83 -8.91 14.50
N TRP A 227 -2.51 -9.28 15.58
CA TRP A 227 -3.86 -8.79 15.85
C TRP A 227 -3.94 -7.29 16.09
N PRO A 228 -3.05 -6.67 16.92
CA PRO A 228 -3.04 -5.22 17.07
C PRO A 228 -2.89 -4.48 15.74
N VAL A 229 -1.93 -4.88 14.90
CA VAL A 229 -1.67 -4.23 13.62
C VAL A 229 -2.79 -4.49 12.61
N PHE A 230 -3.32 -5.71 12.55
CA PHE A 230 -4.46 -6.05 11.70
C PHE A 230 -5.69 -5.20 12.02
N ILE A 231 -6.03 -5.08 13.30
CA ILE A 231 -7.19 -4.30 13.75
C ILE A 231 -6.96 -2.81 13.49
N THR A 232 -5.79 -2.27 13.84
CA THR A 232 -5.49 -0.85 13.62
C THR A 232 -5.49 -0.47 12.15
N ALA A 233 -4.90 -1.29 11.27
CA ALA A 233 -4.93 -1.07 9.81
C ALA A 233 -6.36 -1.14 9.25
N THR A 234 -7.16 -2.10 9.72
CA THR A 234 -8.57 -2.22 9.31
C THR A 234 -9.40 -1.03 9.79
N VAL A 235 -9.24 -0.60 11.03
CA VAL A 235 -9.95 0.59 11.57
C VAL A 235 -9.54 1.84 10.81
N LEU A 236 -8.24 2.02 10.55
CA LEU A 236 -7.74 3.14 9.78
C LEU A 236 -8.33 3.16 8.35
N SER A 237 -8.40 2.02 7.69
CA SER A 237 -8.98 1.92 6.35
C SER A 237 -10.46 2.30 6.31
N VAL A 238 -11.23 1.88 7.32
CA VAL A 238 -12.65 2.26 7.46
C VAL A 238 -12.77 3.76 7.72
N LEU A 239 -11.97 4.33 8.63
CA LEU A 239 -12.00 5.77 8.93
C LEU A 239 -11.64 6.62 7.71
N LEU A 240 -10.63 6.22 6.93
CA LEU A 240 -10.24 6.91 5.70
C LEU A 240 -11.32 6.81 4.63
N THR A 241 -11.94 5.65 4.48
CA THR A 241 -13.07 5.45 3.55
C THR A 241 -14.27 6.32 3.92
N LEU A 242 -14.60 6.41 5.22
CA LEU A 242 -15.64 7.31 5.71
C LEU A 242 -15.24 8.78 5.50
N GLY A 243 -13.97 9.11 5.69
CA GLY A 243 -13.44 10.44 5.37
C GLY A 243 -13.65 10.80 3.89
N CYS A 244 -13.44 9.86 2.97
CA CYS A 244 -13.74 10.10 1.55
C CYS A 244 -15.22 10.45 1.30
N VAL A 245 -16.17 9.86 2.06
CA VAL A 245 -17.61 10.21 1.96
C VAL A 245 -17.86 11.67 2.32
N LEU A 246 -17.13 12.19 3.32
CA LEU A 246 -17.32 13.55 3.84
C LEU A 246 -16.65 14.61 2.96
N PHE A 247 -15.50 14.31 2.40
CA PHE A 247 -14.68 15.26 1.66
C PHE A 247 -14.86 15.19 0.14
N PHE A 248 -15.40 14.10 -0.38
CA PHE A 248 -15.62 13.96 -1.82
C PHE A 248 -16.72 14.90 -2.31
N ARG A 249 -16.37 15.82 -3.19
CA ARG A 249 -17.30 16.72 -3.90
C ARG A 249 -17.15 16.52 -5.40
N THR A 250 -18.26 16.38 -6.10
CA THR A 250 -18.29 16.26 -7.56
C THR A 250 -17.72 17.49 -8.27
N GLU A 251 -17.81 18.65 -7.63
CA GLU A 251 -17.32 19.94 -8.12
C GLU A 251 -15.79 19.99 -8.21
N ASP A 252 -15.09 19.20 -7.40
CA ASP A 252 -13.63 19.18 -7.32
C ASP A 252 -12.95 18.48 -8.51
N TYR A 253 -13.75 17.82 -9.35
CA TYR A 253 -13.31 17.18 -10.58
C TYR A 253 -13.35 18.11 -11.81
N ILE A 254 -13.95 19.27 -11.70
CA ILE A 254 -14.03 20.28 -12.75
C ILE A 254 -12.79 21.16 -12.68
#